data_59d80d35896aae97814a5ae78f3804e0
#
_entry.id   59d80d35896aae97814a5ae78f3804e0
#
_cell.length_a   1.000
_cell.length_b   1.000
_cell.length_c   1.000
_cell.angle_alpha   90.00
_cell.angle_beta   90.00
_cell.angle_gamma   90.00
#
_symmetry.space_group_name_H-M   'P 1'
#
loop_
_entity.id
_entity.type
_entity.pdbx_description
1 polymer ?
#
loop_
_entity_poly.entity_id
_entity_poly.type
_entity_poly.pdbx_seq_one_letter_code
_entity_poly.pdbx_strand_id
1 'polypeptide(L)'
;MKAYDLIIIGGGPAGLAAAVAAKDNGIDNILILERDKSLGGILQQCIHNGFGLHTFKEELTGPEYAARFIEQVKERGIEYKLNTMVMDISPEKVVTATNREDGILLLQAKAVILAMGCRERSRGALNIPGYRPAGIYSAGTAQHLVNMEGLMPGKEVVILGSGDIGLIMARRMTLEGAKVKVVAELMPYSGGLKRNIVQCLDDFEIPLKLSHTVIDIEGKHRVEAVTIAEVGPDRKLIPGTEERYTCDTLLLSCGLLPENELSKSAGVELSQVTSGPVVNDSLETSVDGIFACGNVLHVHDLVDFVSQEAATAGKNAAAYIKAGEKKVQAEMLPISPEVGVRYTVPSFVRPSEMEENLTVRFRVGDVYKNKAIALYFDDQLIAKKKRQVMAPGEMEQVILKKKKLEEYPETKKITIRIEEA
;
A
#
# COMPACT_ATOMS: atom_id res chain seq x y z
N MET A 1 -29.67 11.40 11.40
CA MET A 1 -28.53 10.79 10.72
C MET A 1 -28.54 11.29 9.27
N LYS A 2 -27.45 11.90 8.79
CA LYS A 2 -27.33 12.35 7.39
C LYS A 2 -27.03 11.13 6.51
N ALA A 3 -27.64 11.04 5.33
CA ALA A 3 -27.50 9.91 4.42
C ALA A 3 -26.74 10.32 3.16
N TYR A 4 -25.86 9.41 2.71
CA TYR A 4 -25.08 9.53 1.48
C TYR A 4 -25.25 8.29 0.61
N ASP A 5 -25.08 8.43 -0.69
CA ASP A 5 -25.01 7.29 -1.58
C ASP A 5 -23.68 6.55 -1.40
N LEU A 6 -22.59 7.32 -1.31
CA LEU A 6 -21.24 6.78 -1.15
C LEU A 6 -20.47 7.57 -0.09
N ILE A 7 -19.88 6.87 0.87
CA ILE A 7 -18.90 7.44 1.79
C ILE A 7 -17.53 6.81 1.52
N ILE A 8 -16.50 7.64 1.39
CA ILE A 8 -15.12 7.22 1.14
C ILE A 8 -14.29 7.61 2.35
N ILE A 9 -13.60 6.61 2.93
CA ILE A 9 -12.77 6.79 4.11
C ILE A 9 -11.32 6.98 3.70
N GLY A 10 -10.83 8.21 3.81
CA GLY A 10 -9.48 8.63 3.41
C GLY A 10 -9.48 9.47 2.14
N GLY A 11 -8.91 10.66 2.22
CA GLY A 11 -8.75 11.63 1.12
C GLY A 11 -7.37 11.59 0.46
N GLY A 12 -6.67 10.44 0.54
CA GLY A 12 -5.42 10.17 -0.18
C GLY A 12 -5.66 9.82 -1.65
N PRO A 13 -4.60 9.45 -2.40
CA PRO A 13 -4.70 9.18 -3.85
C PRO A 13 -5.77 8.14 -4.21
N ALA A 14 -5.93 7.09 -3.40
CA ALA A 14 -6.97 6.09 -3.62
C ALA A 14 -8.37 6.69 -3.46
N GLY A 15 -8.65 7.36 -2.33
CA GLY A 15 -9.97 7.93 -2.08
C GLY A 15 -10.37 9.00 -3.09
N LEU A 16 -9.43 9.85 -3.49
CA LEU A 16 -9.67 10.88 -4.51
C LEU A 16 -10.01 10.27 -5.87
N ALA A 17 -9.23 9.28 -6.33
CA ALA A 17 -9.47 8.61 -7.60
C ALA A 17 -10.80 7.82 -7.61
N ALA A 18 -11.13 7.15 -6.49
CA ALA A 18 -12.40 6.46 -6.33
C ALA A 18 -13.59 7.42 -6.36
N ALA A 19 -13.47 8.57 -5.69
CA ALA A 19 -14.53 9.60 -5.67
C ALA A 19 -14.81 10.16 -7.06
N VAL A 20 -13.75 10.53 -7.79
CA VAL A 20 -13.85 11.01 -9.17
C VAL A 20 -14.51 9.96 -10.06
N ALA A 21 -14.06 8.71 -9.99
CA ALA A 21 -14.63 7.64 -10.81
C ALA A 21 -16.10 7.36 -10.46
N ALA A 22 -16.49 7.36 -9.19
CA ALA A 22 -17.87 7.18 -8.78
C ALA A 22 -18.77 8.32 -9.29
N LYS A 23 -18.29 9.57 -9.20
CA LYS A 23 -19.00 10.75 -9.72
C LYS A 23 -19.20 10.69 -11.23
N ASP A 24 -18.14 10.34 -11.97
CA ASP A 24 -18.20 10.19 -13.43
C ASP A 24 -19.09 9.02 -13.86
N ASN A 25 -19.33 8.07 -12.96
CA ASN A 25 -20.32 6.99 -13.12
C ASN A 25 -21.68 7.32 -12.48
N GLY A 26 -22.02 8.61 -12.32
CA GLY A 26 -23.36 9.13 -12.03
C GLY A 26 -23.84 8.94 -10.59
N ILE A 27 -22.92 8.98 -9.62
CA ILE A 27 -23.27 9.11 -8.20
C ILE A 27 -23.00 10.55 -7.78
N ASP A 28 -24.05 11.26 -7.34
CA ASP A 28 -23.96 12.67 -6.99
C ASP A 28 -23.69 12.91 -5.49
N ASN A 29 -24.28 12.11 -4.62
CA ASN A 29 -24.21 12.29 -3.18
C ASN A 29 -23.05 11.49 -2.58
N ILE A 30 -21.82 12.03 -2.74
CA ILE A 30 -20.56 11.42 -2.29
C ILE A 30 -19.98 12.29 -1.17
N LEU A 31 -19.46 11.62 -0.12
CA LEU A 31 -18.69 12.26 0.95
C LEU A 31 -17.32 11.59 1.11
N ILE A 32 -16.25 12.38 1.08
CA ILE A 32 -14.92 11.95 1.47
C ILE A 32 -14.67 12.39 2.93
N LEU A 33 -14.25 11.47 3.79
CA LEU A 33 -13.83 11.75 5.17
C LEU A 33 -12.32 11.63 5.28
N GLU A 34 -11.66 12.76 5.61
CA GLU A 34 -10.21 12.84 5.75
C GLU A 34 -9.83 13.31 7.16
N ARG A 35 -8.98 12.54 7.83
CA ARG A 35 -8.51 12.84 9.19
C ARG A 35 -7.52 13.99 9.26
N ASP A 36 -6.79 14.26 8.18
CA ASP A 36 -5.78 15.31 8.12
C ASP A 36 -6.41 16.67 7.77
N LYS A 37 -5.60 17.72 7.90
CA LYS A 37 -5.93 19.11 7.56
C LYS A 37 -6.04 19.39 6.06
N SER A 38 -5.63 18.45 5.21
CA SER A 38 -5.62 18.57 3.75
C SER A 38 -5.89 17.26 3.05
N LEU A 39 -6.45 17.31 1.84
CA LEU A 39 -6.54 16.19 0.93
C LEU A 39 -5.14 15.85 0.35
N GLY A 40 -4.99 14.64 -0.21
CA GLY A 40 -3.78 14.15 -0.87
C GLY A 40 -3.02 13.10 -0.06
N GLY A 41 -3.28 13.00 1.24
CA GLY A 41 -2.69 11.99 2.12
C GLY A 41 -1.16 12.01 2.08
N ILE A 42 -0.54 10.82 2.05
CA ILE A 42 0.91 10.65 2.09
C ILE A 42 1.66 11.35 0.94
N LEU A 43 1.00 11.64 -0.17
CA LEU A 43 1.62 12.31 -1.31
C LEU A 43 2.09 13.73 -0.98
N GLN A 44 1.45 14.41 -0.01
CA GLN A 44 1.82 15.77 0.38
C GLN A 44 3.26 15.87 0.90
N GLN A 45 3.79 14.82 1.50
CA GLN A 45 5.17 14.76 1.97
C GLN A 45 6.17 14.17 0.95
N CYS A 46 5.69 13.59 -0.16
CA CYS A 46 6.51 12.95 -1.18
C CYS A 46 6.99 13.96 -2.22
N ILE A 47 7.90 14.86 -1.87
CA ILE A 47 8.35 15.96 -2.74
C ILE A 47 9.36 15.55 -3.84
N HIS A 48 9.74 14.26 -3.90
CA HIS A 48 10.56 13.71 -4.98
C HIS A 48 9.73 13.41 -6.23
N ASN A 49 10.37 13.31 -7.38
CA ASN A 49 9.77 12.97 -8.68
C ASN A 49 9.51 11.47 -8.82
N GLY A 50 8.76 11.11 -9.86
CA GLY A 50 8.50 9.72 -10.27
C GLY A 50 7.05 9.31 -10.18
N PHE A 51 6.13 10.24 -9.96
CA PHE A 51 4.69 10.03 -9.95
C PHE A 51 4.05 10.44 -11.27
N GLY A 52 2.93 9.83 -11.67
CA GLY A 52 2.09 10.29 -12.77
C GLY A 52 2.45 9.78 -14.17
N LEU A 53 3.56 9.07 -14.35
CA LEU A 53 4.00 8.58 -15.64
C LEU A 53 2.97 7.70 -16.36
N HIS A 54 2.21 6.89 -15.62
CA HIS A 54 1.18 6.02 -16.19
C HIS A 54 -0.18 6.70 -16.28
N THR A 55 -0.52 7.57 -15.33
CA THR A 55 -1.83 8.22 -15.23
C THR A 55 -1.89 9.50 -16.07
N PHE A 56 -0.92 10.41 -15.88
CA PHE A 56 -0.93 11.74 -16.51
C PHE A 56 0.04 11.86 -17.68
N LYS A 57 0.92 10.86 -17.92
CA LYS A 57 2.00 10.88 -18.92
C LYS A 57 3.00 12.01 -18.68
N GLU A 58 3.11 12.45 -17.44
CA GLU A 58 4.01 13.49 -16.94
C GLU A 58 4.76 12.96 -15.72
N GLU A 59 5.99 13.42 -15.52
CA GLU A 59 6.74 13.12 -14.31
C GLU A 59 6.47 14.22 -13.29
N LEU A 60 5.75 13.87 -12.23
CA LEU A 60 5.27 14.77 -11.18
C LEU A 60 5.92 14.45 -9.84
N THR A 61 5.90 15.41 -8.93
CA THR A 61 6.08 15.20 -7.50
C THR A 61 4.78 14.68 -6.87
N GLY A 62 4.85 14.14 -5.64
CA GLY A 62 3.66 13.70 -4.93
C GLY A 62 2.59 14.79 -4.75
N PRO A 63 2.94 16.00 -4.28
CA PRO A 63 1.98 17.11 -4.17
C PRO A 63 1.35 17.51 -5.51
N GLU A 64 2.11 17.55 -6.60
CA GLU A 64 1.58 17.84 -7.94
C GLU A 64 0.60 16.76 -8.40
N TYR A 65 0.93 15.48 -8.19
CA TYR A 65 0.02 14.38 -8.48
C TYR A 65 -1.28 14.49 -7.68
N ALA A 66 -1.18 14.75 -6.37
CA ALA A 66 -2.33 14.94 -5.50
C ALA A 66 -3.19 16.12 -5.95
N ALA A 67 -2.56 17.26 -6.31
CA ALA A 67 -3.25 18.47 -6.77
C ALA A 67 -4.13 18.19 -7.98
N ARG A 68 -3.69 17.37 -8.95
CA ARG A 68 -4.47 16.99 -10.14
C ARG A 68 -5.79 16.29 -9.77
N PHE A 69 -5.78 15.40 -8.76
CA PHE A 69 -7.01 14.74 -8.31
C PHE A 69 -7.85 15.63 -7.39
N ILE A 70 -7.24 16.46 -6.55
CA ILE A 70 -7.94 17.43 -5.68
C ILE A 70 -8.72 18.44 -6.56
N GLU A 71 -8.12 18.91 -7.63
CA GLU A 71 -8.78 19.79 -8.59
C GLU A 71 -10.00 19.11 -9.21
N GLN A 72 -9.87 17.87 -9.69
CA GLN A 72 -10.97 17.08 -10.23
C GLN A 72 -12.12 16.87 -9.23
N VAL A 73 -11.81 16.65 -7.94
CA VAL A 73 -12.81 16.55 -6.86
C VAL A 73 -13.56 17.87 -6.68
N LYS A 74 -12.85 19.01 -6.69
CA LYS A 74 -13.44 20.35 -6.56
C LYS A 74 -14.29 20.72 -7.77
N GLU A 75 -13.82 20.50 -8.98
CA GLU A 75 -14.55 20.77 -10.23
C GLU A 75 -15.87 20.01 -10.31
N ARG A 76 -15.91 18.77 -9.78
CA ARG A 76 -17.11 17.92 -9.74
C ARG A 76 -18.02 18.20 -8.55
N GLY A 77 -17.64 19.15 -7.68
CA GLY A 77 -18.43 19.49 -6.49
C GLY A 77 -18.59 18.33 -5.50
N ILE A 78 -17.61 17.46 -5.40
CA ILE A 78 -17.65 16.33 -4.45
C ILE A 78 -17.44 16.85 -3.02
N GLU A 79 -18.37 16.52 -2.11
CA GLU A 79 -18.28 16.92 -0.69
C GLU A 79 -17.13 16.19 0.01
N TYR A 80 -16.37 16.93 0.84
CA TYR A 80 -15.35 16.34 1.71
C TYR A 80 -15.31 17.06 3.06
N LYS A 81 -14.93 16.32 4.11
CA LYS A 81 -14.68 16.86 5.45
C LYS A 81 -13.25 16.54 5.87
N LEU A 82 -12.49 17.60 6.14
CA LEU A 82 -11.12 17.52 6.68
C LEU A 82 -11.16 17.47 8.22
N ASN A 83 -10.01 17.15 8.84
CA ASN A 83 -9.88 17.03 10.30
C ASN A 83 -10.97 16.13 10.91
N THR A 84 -11.49 15.18 10.13
CA THR A 84 -12.62 14.32 10.49
C THR A 84 -12.17 12.88 10.61
N MET A 85 -12.09 12.39 11.85
CA MET A 85 -11.66 11.03 12.17
C MET A 85 -12.83 10.08 12.16
N VAL A 86 -12.78 9.05 11.35
CA VAL A 86 -13.73 7.93 11.41
C VAL A 86 -13.32 7.02 12.55
N MET A 87 -14.27 6.74 13.44
CA MET A 87 -14.08 5.97 14.66
C MET A 87 -14.57 4.54 14.52
N ASP A 88 -15.62 4.33 13.73
CA ASP A 88 -16.26 3.04 13.55
C ASP A 88 -17.06 2.96 12.25
N ILE A 89 -17.22 1.76 11.72
CA ILE A 89 -18.08 1.43 10.58
C ILE A 89 -18.84 0.16 10.92
N SER A 90 -20.18 0.22 10.94
CA SER A 90 -20.98 -0.99 11.13
C SER A 90 -21.16 -1.78 9.83
N PRO A 91 -21.50 -3.10 9.91
CA PRO A 91 -21.84 -3.91 8.73
C PRO A 91 -23.00 -3.32 7.91
N GLU A 92 -23.92 -2.59 8.56
CA GLU A 92 -25.04 -1.89 7.91
C GLU A 92 -24.64 -0.56 7.27
N LYS A 93 -23.32 -0.28 7.22
CA LYS A 93 -22.73 0.90 6.61
C LYS A 93 -23.11 2.22 7.32
N VAL A 94 -23.28 2.16 8.64
CA VAL A 94 -23.31 3.34 9.49
C VAL A 94 -21.88 3.73 9.84
N VAL A 95 -21.49 4.93 9.43
CA VAL A 95 -20.15 5.48 9.69
C VAL A 95 -20.24 6.43 10.87
N THR A 96 -19.49 6.16 11.93
CA THR A 96 -19.32 7.06 13.07
C THR A 96 -18.02 7.83 12.92
N ALA A 97 -18.11 9.14 12.86
CA ALA A 97 -16.95 10.03 12.72
C ALA A 97 -17.00 11.16 13.75
N THR A 98 -15.87 11.84 13.95
CA THR A 98 -15.79 12.99 14.84
C THR A 98 -14.86 14.07 14.28
N ASN A 99 -15.21 15.33 14.51
CA ASN A 99 -14.37 16.49 14.28
C ASN A 99 -14.66 17.58 15.34
N ARG A 100 -13.90 18.68 15.30
CA ARG A 100 -14.07 19.78 16.27
C ARG A 100 -15.31 20.63 16.03
N GLU A 101 -15.78 20.72 14.78
CA GLU A 101 -16.87 21.59 14.37
C GLU A 101 -18.24 20.94 14.62
N ASP A 102 -18.39 19.69 14.19
CA ASP A 102 -19.66 18.98 14.20
C ASP A 102 -19.82 18.06 15.44
N GLY A 103 -18.72 17.79 16.19
CA GLY A 103 -18.70 16.79 17.26
C GLY A 103 -18.80 15.37 16.68
N ILE A 104 -19.70 14.55 17.23
CA ILE A 104 -19.94 13.18 16.76
C ILE A 104 -20.93 13.19 15.58
N LEU A 105 -20.51 12.59 14.49
CA LEU A 105 -21.29 12.41 13.27
C LEU A 105 -21.73 10.96 13.13
N LEU A 106 -23.02 10.72 12.94
CA LEU A 106 -23.59 9.43 12.53
C LEU A 106 -24.10 9.57 11.09
N LEU A 107 -23.46 8.84 10.17
CA LEU A 107 -23.68 8.97 8.74
C LEU A 107 -24.10 7.62 8.17
N GLN A 108 -25.18 7.56 7.39
CA GLN A 108 -25.63 6.37 6.70
C GLN A 108 -25.12 6.37 5.27
N ALA A 109 -24.53 5.28 4.79
CA ALA A 109 -24.15 5.10 3.40
C ALA A 109 -24.91 3.95 2.74
N LYS A 110 -25.14 4.04 1.41
CA LYS A 110 -25.53 2.86 0.61
C LYS A 110 -24.33 1.99 0.29
N ALA A 111 -23.16 2.60 0.06
CA ALA A 111 -21.89 1.92 -0.08
C ALA A 111 -20.76 2.68 0.62
N VAL A 112 -19.70 1.96 1.03
CA VAL A 112 -18.49 2.52 1.64
C VAL A 112 -17.27 2.07 0.87
N ILE A 113 -16.32 2.99 0.61
CA ILE A 113 -14.99 2.65 0.08
C ILE A 113 -13.95 2.87 1.17
N LEU A 114 -13.21 1.83 1.49
CA LEU A 114 -12.09 1.83 2.41
C LEU A 114 -10.83 2.24 1.63
N ALA A 115 -10.27 3.42 1.94
CA ALA A 115 -9.10 3.99 1.29
C ALA A 115 -8.11 4.60 2.31
N MET A 116 -8.04 4.01 3.54
CA MET A 116 -7.28 4.53 4.67
C MET A 116 -5.77 4.38 4.53
N GLY A 117 -5.29 3.65 3.50
CA GLY A 117 -3.87 3.45 3.25
C GLY A 117 -3.20 2.49 4.23
N CYS A 118 -1.95 2.78 4.58
CA CYS A 118 -1.12 1.95 5.44
C CYS A 118 -0.28 2.81 6.38
N ARG A 119 0.29 2.18 7.42
CA ARG A 119 1.30 2.76 8.32
C ARG A 119 2.58 1.95 8.31
N GLU A 120 3.67 2.58 8.68
CA GLU A 120 4.96 1.91 8.84
C GLU A 120 5.01 1.11 10.14
N ARG A 121 5.81 0.04 10.13
CA ARG A 121 6.12 -0.72 11.34
C ARG A 121 6.97 0.11 12.29
N SER A 122 6.47 0.28 13.50
CA SER A 122 7.20 0.96 14.58
C SER A 122 8.30 0.07 15.18
N ARG A 123 9.23 0.70 15.94
CA ARG A 123 10.26 -0.02 16.68
C ARG A 123 9.68 -1.11 17.59
N GLY A 124 8.53 -0.83 18.24
CA GLY A 124 7.85 -1.79 19.11
C GLY A 124 7.35 -3.03 18.36
N ALA A 125 6.82 -2.85 17.14
CA ALA A 125 6.36 -3.94 16.30
C ALA A 125 7.51 -4.80 15.74
N LEU A 126 8.72 -4.22 15.63
CA LEU A 126 9.93 -4.90 15.15
C LEU A 126 10.70 -5.63 16.27
N ASN A 127 10.35 -5.38 17.53
CA ASN A 127 11.04 -5.97 18.70
C ASN A 127 12.56 -5.75 18.70
N ILE A 128 13.05 -4.62 18.21
CA ILE A 128 14.48 -4.32 18.19
C ILE A 128 14.99 -4.23 19.63
N PRO A 129 16.05 -4.96 20.01
CA PRO A 129 16.66 -4.89 21.35
C PRO A 129 17.22 -3.53 21.68
N GLY A 130 17.58 -3.32 22.95
CA GLY A 130 18.22 -2.11 23.45
C GLY A 130 17.25 -1.06 24.01
N TYR A 131 17.77 0.14 24.21
CA TYR A 131 17.01 1.25 24.80
C TYR A 131 15.94 1.81 23.88
N ARG A 132 15.06 2.67 24.41
CA ARG A 132 13.96 3.35 23.68
C ARG A 132 14.08 4.88 23.83
N PRO A 133 15.19 5.47 23.45
CA PRO A 133 15.38 6.91 23.55
C PRO A 133 14.66 7.67 22.42
N ALA A 134 14.68 9.01 22.48
CA ALA A 134 14.38 9.84 21.32
C ALA A 134 15.39 9.58 20.19
N GLY A 135 15.01 9.93 18.95
CA GLY A 135 15.88 9.73 17.76
C GLY A 135 15.59 8.45 16.99
N ILE A 136 14.59 7.67 17.40
CA ILE A 136 14.11 6.50 16.63
C ILE A 136 12.80 6.90 15.93
N TYR A 137 12.81 6.91 14.59
CA TYR A 137 11.67 7.27 13.77
C TYR A 137 11.42 6.23 12.68
N SER A 138 10.19 6.09 12.23
CA SER A 138 9.97 5.50 10.92
C SER A 138 10.46 6.44 9.82
N ALA A 139 10.83 5.90 8.65
CA ALA A 139 11.34 6.71 7.55
C ALA A 139 10.31 7.73 7.05
N GLY A 140 9.02 7.36 7.01
CA GLY A 140 7.93 8.28 6.65
C GLY A 140 7.68 9.37 7.69
N THR A 141 7.85 9.09 9.00
CA THR A 141 7.81 10.13 10.02
C THR A 141 8.96 11.12 9.85
N ALA A 142 10.18 10.64 9.57
CA ALA A 142 11.30 11.50 9.27
C ALA A 142 11.06 12.32 8.00
N GLN A 143 10.44 11.73 6.98
CA GLN A 143 10.04 12.42 5.74
C GLN A 143 9.05 13.54 6.03
N HIS A 144 8.05 13.30 6.87
CA HIS A 144 7.10 14.33 7.29
C HIS A 144 7.80 15.49 8.01
N LEU A 145 8.65 15.19 9.00
CA LEU A 145 9.40 16.21 9.75
C LEU A 145 10.23 17.09 8.82
N VAL A 146 10.99 16.48 7.90
CA VAL A 146 11.87 17.22 6.99
C VAL A 146 11.06 18.00 5.95
N ASN A 147 10.12 17.35 5.26
CA ASN A 147 9.48 17.91 4.08
C ASN A 147 8.28 18.81 4.39
N MET A 148 7.57 18.55 5.51
CA MET A 148 6.35 19.31 5.86
C MET A 148 6.58 20.29 6.99
N GLU A 149 7.45 19.96 7.96
CA GLU A 149 7.66 20.78 9.16
C GLU A 149 9.00 21.53 9.14
N GLY A 150 9.91 21.22 8.19
CA GLY A 150 11.25 21.82 8.13
C GLY A 150 12.16 21.47 9.32
N LEU A 151 11.91 20.33 9.95
CA LEU A 151 12.64 19.86 11.14
C LEU A 151 13.58 18.70 10.80
N MET A 152 14.84 18.81 11.19
CA MET A 152 15.82 17.74 11.04
C MET A 152 15.71 16.72 12.19
N PRO A 153 15.42 15.43 11.90
CA PRO A 153 15.37 14.37 12.92
C PRO A 153 16.69 14.16 13.63
N GLY A 154 17.80 14.37 12.95
CA GLY A 154 19.15 14.28 13.49
C GLY A 154 20.24 14.53 12.45
N LYS A 155 21.50 14.39 12.86
CA LYS A 155 22.69 14.73 12.05
C LYS A 155 23.50 13.51 11.62
N GLU A 156 23.52 12.46 12.43
CA GLU A 156 24.22 11.21 12.16
C GLU A 156 23.20 10.07 12.16
N VAL A 157 22.98 9.47 10.99
CA VAL A 157 21.81 8.62 10.73
C VAL A 157 22.24 7.21 10.37
N VAL A 158 21.60 6.22 10.97
CA VAL A 158 21.59 4.82 10.54
C VAL A 158 20.18 4.49 10.09
N ILE A 159 20.03 3.74 9.00
CA ILE A 159 18.73 3.33 8.47
C ILE A 159 18.64 1.81 8.52
N LEU A 160 17.55 1.28 9.07
CA LEU A 160 17.21 -0.14 9.01
C LEU A 160 16.08 -0.36 8.00
N GLY A 161 16.36 -1.18 7.02
CA GLY A 161 15.47 -1.49 5.90
C GLY A 161 15.78 -0.68 4.65
N SER A 162 15.81 -1.34 3.50
CA SER A 162 16.10 -0.78 2.18
C SER A 162 14.84 -0.66 1.30
N GLY A 163 13.66 -0.51 1.89
CA GLY A 163 12.46 -0.11 1.16
C GLY A 163 12.58 1.30 0.58
N ASP A 164 11.78 1.63 -0.43
CA ASP A 164 11.88 2.90 -1.18
C ASP A 164 11.89 4.13 -0.27
N ILE A 165 11.06 4.17 0.76
CA ILE A 165 11.01 5.31 1.70
C ILE A 165 12.35 5.48 2.42
N GLY A 166 12.98 4.37 2.85
CA GLY A 166 14.28 4.38 3.51
C GLY A 166 15.40 4.88 2.58
N LEU A 167 15.40 4.43 1.32
CA LEU A 167 16.36 4.88 0.29
C LEU A 167 16.18 6.36 -0.03
N ILE A 168 14.95 6.80 -0.25
CA ILE A 168 14.63 8.21 -0.52
C ILE A 168 15.04 9.09 0.66
N MET A 169 14.82 8.63 1.89
CA MET A 169 15.23 9.38 3.09
C MET A 169 16.74 9.36 3.31
N ALA A 170 17.46 8.32 2.91
CA ALA A 170 18.94 8.33 2.92
C ALA A 170 19.46 9.50 2.08
N ARG A 171 18.98 9.62 0.83
CA ARG A 171 19.31 10.75 -0.05
C ARG A 171 18.82 12.08 0.54
N ARG A 172 17.56 12.16 0.98
CA ARG A 172 16.97 13.42 1.47
C ARG A 172 17.72 13.96 2.67
N MET A 173 18.00 13.14 3.67
CA MET A 173 18.75 13.53 4.87
C MET A 173 20.16 14.02 4.52
N THR A 174 20.82 13.36 3.57
CA THR A 174 22.16 13.76 3.09
C THR A 174 22.12 15.15 2.41
N LEU A 175 21.10 15.40 1.57
CA LEU A 175 20.92 16.71 0.93
C LEU A 175 20.65 17.85 1.94
N GLU A 176 20.03 17.54 3.06
CA GLU A 176 19.81 18.48 4.16
C GLU A 176 21.01 18.57 5.14
N GLY A 177 22.13 17.95 4.81
CA GLY A 177 23.38 18.07 5.56
C GLY A 177 23.59 17.06 6.69
N ALA A 178 22.74 16.03 6.81
CA ALA A 178 22.99 14.90 7.70
C ALA A 178 24.00 13.92 7.08
N LYS A 179 24.71 13.18 7.92
CA LYS A 179 25.58 12.08 7.53
C LYS A 179 24.86 10.75 7.70
N VAL A 180 24.41 10.15 6.62
CA VAL A 180 23.90 8.77 6.61
C VAL A 180 25.08 7.81 6.59
N LYS A 181 25.26 7.03 7.64
CA LYS A 181 26.43 6.16 7.84
C LYS A 181 26.29 4.81 7.15
N VAL A 182 25.09 4.25 7.17
CA VAL A 182 24.80 2.93 6.61
C VAL A 182 23.29 2.73 6.45
N VAL A 183 22.90 1.98 5.45
CA VAL A 183 21.59 1.33 5.32
C VAL A 183 21.79 -0.16 5.54
N ALA A 184 21.15 -0.73 6.55
CA ALA A 184 21.17 -2.16 6.85
C ALA A 184 19.86 -2.81 6.38
N GLU A 185 19.96 -3.93 5.68
CA GLU A 185 18.81 -4.69 5.16
C GLU A 185 18.89 -6.14 5.63
N LEU A 186 17.82 -6.61 6.27
CA LEU A 186 17.72 -7.98 6.79
C LEU A 186 17.81 -9.04 5.69
N MET A 187 17.26 -8.74 4.52
CA MET A 187 17.22 -9.68 3.40
C MET A 187 18.55 -9.66 2.60
N PRO A 188 18.87 -10.73 1.86
CA PRO A 188 20.04 -10.76 0.99
C PRO A 188 19.83 -9.95 -0.31
N TYR A 189 18.77 -9.17 -0.39
CA TYR A 189 18.43 -8.27 -1.50
C TYR A 189 17.71 -7.03 -0.96
N SER A 190 17.80 -5.90 -1.69
CA SER A 190 17.05 -4.68 -1.35
C SER A 190 15.57 -4.84 -1.68
N GLY A 191 14.71 -4.31 -0.81
CA GLY A 191 13.26 -4.24 -1.01
C GLY A 191 12.79 -3.06 -1.87
N GLY A 192 13.67 -2.09 -2.14
CA GLY A 192 13.36 -0.91 -2.94
C GLY A 192 13.63 -1.10 -4.43
N LEU A 193 13.11 -0.20 -5.25
CA LEU A 193 13.31 -0.18 -6.70
C LEU A 193 14.78 0.03 -7.04
N LYS A 194 15.29 -0.67 -8.06
CA LYS A 194 16.70 -0.59 -8.47
C LYS A 194 17.15 0.85 -8.76
N ARG A 195 16.31 1.66 -9.38
CA ARG A 195 16.62 3.09 -9.62
C ARG A 195 16.88 3.86 -8.33
N ASN A 196 16.14 3.56 -7.26
CA ASN A 196 16.30 4.22 -5.97
C ASN A 196 17.58 3.79 -5.25
N ILE A 197 18.05 2.56 -5.45
CA ILE A 197 19.37 2.13 -4.95
C ILE A 197 20.45 3.02 -5.57
N VAL A 198 20.47 3.15 -6.91
CA VAL A 198 21.45 3.97 -7.61
C VAL A 198 21.37 5.44 -7.19
N GLN A 199 20.19 6.05 -7.35
CA GLN A 199 20.01 7.50 -7.15
C GLN A 199 20.07 7.94 -5.68
N CYS A 200 19.82 7.04 -4.73
CA CYS A 200 19.75 7.40 -3.32
C CYS A 200 20.93 6.90 -2.49
N LEU A 201 21.61 5.85 -2.93
CA LEU A 201 22.76 5.31 -2.20
C LEU A 201 24.05 5.42 -3.01
N ASP A 202 24.12 4.87 -4.23
CA ASP A 202 25.35 4.83 -5.02
C ASP A 202 25.86 6.23 -5.35
N ASP A 203 24.97 7.14 -5.81
CA ASP A 203 25.30 8.54 -6.13
C ASP A 203 25.77 9.36 -4.92
N PHE A 204 25.49 8.90 -3.69
CA PHE A 204 25.86 9.55 -2.43
C PHE A 204 26.89 8.76 -1.64
N GLU A 205 27.42 7.67 -2.17
CA GLU A 205 28.41 6.78 -1.52
C GLU A 205 27.94 6.25 -0.15
N ILE A 206 26.61 6.03 -0.01
CA ILE A 206 26.01 5.50 1.22
C ILE A 206 26.07 3.97 1.19
N PRO A 207 26.76 3.31 2.17
CA PRO A 207 26.89 1.87 2.21
C PRO A 207 25.55 1.17 2.41
N LEU A 208 25.26 0.16 1.57
CA LEU A 208 24.16 -0.79 1.76
C LEU A 208 24.72 -2.13 2.24
N LYS A 209 24.30 -2.55 3.44
CA LYS A 209 24.65 -3.86 4.01
C LYS A 209 23.45 -4.78 3.98
N LEU A 210 23.46 -5.72 3.05
CA LEU A 210 22.45 -6.77 2.92
C LEU A 210 22.73 -7.88 3.96
N SER A 211 21.71 -8.65 4.32
CA SER A 211 21.76 -9.66 5.37
C SER A 211 22.24 -9.11 6.72
N HIS A 212 21.87 -7.87 7.06
CA HIS A 212 22.22 -7.24 8.33
C HIS A 212 20.97 -6.69 9.02
N THR A 213 20.99 -6.71 10.36
CA THR A 213 19.91 -6.12 11.18
C THR A 213 20.47 -5.40 12.39
N VAL A 214 19.68 -4.51 12.97
CA VAL A 214 20.01 -3.83 14.23
C VAL A 214 19.78 -4.80 15.39
N ILE A 215 20.79 -5.00 16.22
CA ILE A 215 20.77 -5.91 17.37
C ILE A 215 20.83 -5.20 18.71
N ASP A 216 21.23 -3.94 18.74
CA ASP A 216 21.23 -3.13 19.95
C ASP A 216 21.12 -1.62 19.66
N ILE A 217 20.51 -0.89 20.59
CA ILE A 217 20.36 0.58 20.56
C ILE A 217 20.84 1.12 21.88
N GLU A 218 21.85 1.98 21.84
CA GLU A 218 22.42 2.66 22.98
C GLU A 218 21.89 4.09 23.13
N GLY A 219 21.87 4.59 24.37
CA GLY A 219 21.48 5.93 24.73
C GLY A 219 20.19 5.99 25.57
N LYS A 220 20.20 6.77 26.64
CA LYS A 220 19.06 6.91 27.57
C LYS A 220 18.05 7.97 27.12
N HIS A 221 18.53 9.15 26.76
CA HIS A 221 17.69 10.29 26.39
C HIS A 221 17.50 10.39 24.88
N ARG A 222 18.56 10.15 24.14
CA ARG A 222 18.61 10.11 22.69
C ARG A 222 19.48 8.94 22.24
N VAL A 223 19.31 8.48 21.01
CA VAL A 223 20.21 7.49 20.39
C VAL A 223 21.64 8.04 20.40
N GLU A 224 22.58 7.24 20.87
CA GLU A 224 24.02 7.54 20.90
C GLU A 224 24.80 6.59 19.97
N ALA A 225 24.31 5.38 19.83
CA ALA A 225 24.81 4.40 18.86
C ALA A 225 23.78 3.30 18.57
N VAL A 226 23.98 2.61 17.46
CA VAL A 226 23.33 1.34 17.14
C VAL A 226 24.37 0.32 16.73
N THR A 227 24.14 -0.94 17.09
CA THR A 227 24.96 -2.06 16.66
C THR A 227 24.15 -2.87 15.65
N ILE A 228 24.75 -3.14 14.48
CA ILE A 228 24.21 -4.08 13.48
C ILE A 228 25.03 -5.36 13.49
N ALA A 229 24.45 -6.46 13.01
CA ALA A 229 25.16 -7.70 12.80
C ALA A 229 24.63 -8.44 11.58
N GLU A 230 25.46 -9.29 11.02
CA GLU A 230 25.10 -10.15 9.89
C GLU A 230 24.13 -11.25 10.31
N VAL A 231 23.24 -11.63 9.38
CA VAL A 231 22.18 -12.64 9.57
C VAL A 231 22.37 -13.74 8.54
N GLY A 232 22.42 -14.97 9.01
CA GLY A 232 22.52 -16.16 8.14
C GLY A 232 21.23 -16.44 7.36
N PRO A 233 21.26 -17.40 6.44
CA PRO A 233 20.09 -17.83 5.66
C PRO A 233 18.92 -18.33 6.53
N ASP A 234 19.22 -18.83 7.73
CA ASP A 234 18.24 -19.26 8.75
C ASP A 234 17.70 -18.09 9.59
N ARG A 235 18.07 -16.85 9.23
CA ARG A 235 17.74 -15.59 9.92
C ARG A 235 18.26 -15.50 11.36
N LYS A 236 19.30 -16.27 11.70
CA LYS A 236 19.99 -16.13 12.97
C LYS A 236 21.22 -15.24 12.84
N LEU A 237 21.53 -14.52 13.91
CA LEU A 237 22.69 -13.67 13.99
C LEU A 237 23.98 -14.50 13.88
N ILE A 238 24.96 -14.00 13.14
CA ILE A 238 26.29 -14.59 13.02
C ILE A 238 27.19 -13.89 14.07
N PRO A 239 27.65 -14.62 15.13
CA PRO A 239 28.49 -14.04 16.15
C PRO A 239 29.84 -13.55 15.60
N GLY A 240 30.33 -12.43 16.11
CA GLY A 240 31.60 -11.83 15.70
C GLY A 240 31.51 -10.94 14.45
N THR A 241 30.29 -10.65 13.99
CA THR A 241 30.01 -9.74 12.86
C THR A 241 29.44 -8.40 13.32
N GLU A 242 29.43 -8.15 14.62
CA GLU A 242 28.86 -6.95 15.21
C GLU A 242 29.63 -5.70 14.79
N GLU A 243 28.93 -4.74 14.23
CA GLU A 243 29.46 -3.41 13.88
C GLU A 243 28.69 -2.32 14.61
N ARG A 244 29.42 -1.52 15.40
CA ARG A 244 28.86 -0.41 16.16
C ARG A 244 28.99 0.90 15.39
N TYR A 245 27.88 1.60 15.20
CA TYR A 245 27.79 2.93 14.56
C TYR A 245 27.35 3.96 15.59
N THR A 246 28.20 4.94 15.91
CA THR A 246 27.78 6.14 16.64
C THR A 246 26.80 6.92 15.77
N CYS A 247 25.65 7.28 16.30
CA CYS A 247 24.62 8.04 15.58
C CYS A 247 23.66 8.69 16.58
N ASP A 248 22.96 9.71 16.17
CA ASP A 248 21.92 10.36 16.96
C ASP A 248 20.52 10.01 16.49
N THR A 249 20.41 9.27 15.38
CA THR A 249 19.14 8.93 14.75
C THR A 249 19.17 7.55 14.09
N LEU A 250 18.13 6.76 14.38
CA LEU A 250 17.82 5.50 13.71
C LEU A 250 16.50 5.64 12.94
N LEU A 251 16.53 5.49 11.61
CA LEU A 251 15.33 5.43 10.78
C LEU A 251 14.95 3.98 10.49
N LEU A 252 13.65 3.70 10.53
CA LEU A 252 13.08 2.39 10.29
C LEU A 252 12.27 2.40 8.99
N SER A 253 12.66 1.57 8.01
CA SER A 253 11.97 1.34 6.75
C SER A 253 11.70 -0.15 6.55
N CYS A 254 11.04 -0.77 7.54
CA CYS A 254 10.92 -2.23 7.69
C CYS A 254 9.54 -2.76 7.28
N GLY A 255 8.93 -2.16 6.28
CA GLY A 255 7.64 -2.57 5.72
C GLY A 255 6.45 -1.79 6.26
N LEU A 256 5.35 -1.97 5.57
CA LEU A 256 4.08 -1.26 5.78
C LEU A 256 3.01 -2.23 6.29
N LEU A 257 2.07 -1.69 7.06
CA LEU A 257 0.91 -2.40 7.59
C LEU A 257 -0.36 -1.69 7.08
N PRO A 258 -1.21 -2.36 6.29
CA PRO A 258 -2.52 -1.83 5.94
C PRO A 258 -3.35 -1.43 7.15
N GLU A 259 -4.00 -0.26 7.09
CA GLU A 259 -4.82 0.32 8.18
C GLU A 259 -6.22 -0.30 8.21
N ASN A 260 -6.37 -1.46 8.83
CA ASN A 260 -7.59 -2.27 8.77
C ASN A 260 -8.35 -2.41 10.10
N GLU A 261 -8.14 -1.50 11.04
CA GLU A 261 -8.94 -1.46 12.28
C GLU A 261 -10.43 -1.25 11.97
N LEU A 262 -10.76 -0.27 11.11
CA LEU A 262 -12.14 0.00 10.68
C LEU A 262 -12.73 -1.14 9.84
N SER A 263 -11.90 -1.81 9.02
CA SER A 263 -12.34 -2.99 8.27
C SER A 263 -12.77 -4.12 9.19
N LYS A 264 -12.03 -4.33 10.29
CA LYS A 264 -12.38 -5.33 11.31
C LYS A 264 -13.68 -4.98 12.05
N SER A 265 -13.88 -3.71 12.43
CA SER A 265 -15.11 -3.30 13.09
C SER A 265 -16.33 -3.47 12.18
N ALA A 266 -16.16 -3.26 10.87
CA ALA A 266 -17.19 -3.52 9.87
C ALA A 266 -17.44 -5.03 9.58
N GLY A 267 -16.67 -5.94 10.19
CA GLY A 267 -16.80 -7.39 9.97
C GLY A 267 -16.14 -7.89 8.67
N VAL A 268 -15.28 -7.10 8.06
CA VAL A 268 -14.59 -7.47 6.81
C VAL A 268 -13.53 -8.54 7.06
N GLU A 269 -13.54 -9.60 6.23
CA GLU A 269 -12.51 -10.65 6.26
C GLU A 269 -11.17 -10.10 5.76
N LEU A 270 -10.09 -10.40 6.49
CA LEU A 270 -8.73 -9.97 6.15
C LEU A 270 -7.85 -11.14 5.75
N SER A 271 -7.07 -10.93 4.71
CA SER A 271 -6.03 -11.86 4.27
C SER A 271 -4.90 -11.95 5.31
N GLN A 272 -4.52 -13.17 5.67
CA GLN A 272 -3.39 -13.43 6.57
C GLN A 272 -2.03 -13.04 5.96
N VAL A 273 -1.95 -12.92 4.65
CA VAL A 273 -0.69 -12.61 3.93
C VAL A 273 -0.51 -11.12 3.73
N THR A 274 -1.55 -10.43 3.23
CA THR A 274 -1.49 -8.99 2.95
C THR A 274 -1.89 -8.14 4.15
N SER A 275 -2.63 -8.70 5.11
CA SER A 275 -3.34 -8.01 6.18
C SER A 275 -4.40 -7.01 5.66
N GLY A 276 -4.71 -7.03 4.38
CA GLY A 276 -5.76 -6.25 3.74
C GLY A 276 -7.05 -7.05 3.56
N PRO A 277 -8.16 -6.41 3.20
CA PRO A 277 -9.42 -7.07 2.91
C PRO A 277 -9.32 -8.15 1.84
N VAL A 278 -10.04 -9.24 2.02
CA VAL A 278 -10.31 -10.22 0.95
C VAL A 278 -11.37 -9.62 0.05
N VAL A 279 -11.09 -9.51 -1.25
CA VAL A 279 -11.98 -8.88 -2.22
C VAL A 279 -12.24 -9.75 -3.45
N ASN A 280 -13.38 -9.51 -4.10
CA ASN A 280 -13.74 -10.08 -5.39
C ASN A 280 -13.26 -9.18 -6.56
N ASP A 281 -13.62 -9.55 -7.78
CA ASP A 281 -13.29 -8.83 -9.03
C ASP A 281 -13.79 -7.38 -9.09
N SER A 282 -14.81 -7.02 -8.33
CA SER A 282 -15.29 -5.64 -8.19
C SER A 282 -14.55 -4.85 -7.11
N LEU A 283 -13.58 -5.42 -6.42
CA LEU A 283 -12.94 -4.88 -5.21
C LEU A 283 -13.93 -4.74 -4.03
N GLU A 284 -15.06 -5.45 -4.07
CA GLU A 284 -16.01 -5.58 -2.97
C GLU A 284 -15.48 -6.60 -1.96
N THR A 285 -15.58 -6.28 -0.68
CA THR A 285 -15.11 -7.12 0.43
C THR A 285 -16.10 -8.24 0.75
N SER A 286 -15.84 -9.00 1.82
CA SER A 286 -16.79 -10.00 2.36
C SER A 286 -18.08 -9.40 2.91
N VAL A 287 -18.16 -8.07 3.06
CA VAL A 287 -19.34 -7.34 3.53
C VAL A 287 -19.97 -6.58 2.37
N ASP A 288 -21.24 -6.86 2.11
CA ASP A 288 -22.00 -6.29 1.00
C ASP A 288 -21.98 -4.77 0.99
N GLY A 289 -21.61 -4.19 -0.17
CA GLY A 289 -21.52 -2.74 -0.37
C GLY A 289 -20.34 -2.06 0.32
N ILE A 290 -19.38 -2.83 0.88
CA ILE A 290 -18.10 -2.29 1.37
C ILE A 290 -16.99 -2.70 0.41
N PHE A 291 -16.30 -1.71 -0.17
CA PHE A 291 -15.21 -1.86 -1.13
C PHE A 291 -13.88 -1.46 -0.51
N ALA A 292 -12.78 -1.95 -1.05
CA ALA A 292 -11.43 -1.56 -0.60
C ALA A 292 -10.49 -1.32 -1.77
N CYS A 293 -9.62 -0.30 -1.67
CA CYS A 293 -8.64 0.00 -2.71
C CYS A 293 -7.39 0.71 -2.15
N GLY A 294 -6.29 0.59 -2.88
CA GLY A 294 -5.01 1.17 -2.49
C GLY A 294 -4.33 0.42 -1.35
N ASN A 295 -3.47 1.11 -0.60
CA ASN A 295 -2.58 0.46 0.37
C ASN A 295 -3.30 -0.16 1.60
N VAL A 296 -4.57 0.13 1.82
CA VAL A 296 -5.40 -0.58 2.81
C VAL A 296 -5.72 -2.00 2.35
N LEU A 297 -5.81 -2.22 1.03
CA LEU A 297 -6.06 -3.53 0.41
C LEU A 297 -4.78 -4.34 0.27
N HIS A 298 -3.79 -3.79 -0.41
CA HIS A 298 -2.42 -4.30 -0.47
C HIS A 298 -1.44 -3.18 -0.83
N VAL A 299 -0.19 -3.30 -0.39
CA VAL A 299 0.81 -2.25 -0.61
C VAL A 299 1.25 -2.22 -2.08
N HIS A 300 1.13 -1.07 -2.72
CA HIS A 300 1.55 -0.82 -4.10
C HIS A 300 2.94 -0.18 -4.17
N ASP A 301 3.62 -0.37 -5.30
CA ASP A 301 4.92 0.26 -5.59
C ASP A 301 4.75 1.63 -6.25
N LEU A 302 3.69 1.81 -7.03
CA LEU A 302 3.42 3.03 -7.79
C LEU A 302 2.03 3.56 -7.48
N VAL A 303 1.93 4.87 -7.22
CA VAL A 303 0.65 5.54 -6.97
C VAL A 303 -0.28 5.49 -8.18
N ASP A 304 0.27 5.44 -9.39
CA ASP A 304 -0.52 5.28 -10.61
C ASP A 304 -1.41 4.04 -10.57
N PHE A 305 -0.87 2.93 -10.05
CA PHE A 305 -1.64 1.68 -9.89
C PHE A 305 -2.65 1.77 -8.75
N VAL A 306 -2.34 2.52 -7.69
CA VAL A 306 -3.30 2.84 -6.62
C VAL A 306 -4.51 3.56 -7.20
N SER A 307 -4.29 4.60 -8.02
CA SER A 307 -5.37 5.40 -8.61
C SER A 307 -6.19 4.61 -9.63
N GLN A 308 -5.56 3.74 -10.44
CA GLN A 308 -6.26 2.85 -11.37
C GLN A 308 -7.15 1.85 -10.64
N GLU A 309 -6.63 1.20 -9.59
CA GLU A 309 -7.41 0.27 -8.76
C GLU A 309 -8.56 0.97 -8.07
N ALA A 310 -8.30 2.15 -7.51
CA ALA A 310 -9.31 2.95 -6.84
C ALA A 310 -10.41 3.45 -7.79
N ALA A 311 -10.07 3.82 -9.01
CA ALA A 311 -11.06 4.15 -10.04
C ALA A 311 -11.98 2.96 -10.36
N THR A 312 -11.42 1.74 -10.39
CA THR A 312 -12.21 0.50 -10.53
C THR A 312 -13.17 0.32 -9.35
N ALA A 313 -12.69 0.52 -8.11
CA ALA A 313 -13.53 0.45 -6.91
C ALA A 313 -14.66 1.49 -6.96
N GLY A 314 -14.36 2.73 -7.34
CA GLY A 314 -15.35 3.81 -7.48
C GLY A 314 -16.43 3.51 -8.51
N LYS A 315 -16.03 3.01 -9.70
CA LYS A 315 -16.94 2.55 -10.76
C LYS A 315 -17.85 1.41 -10.28
N ASN A 316 -17.29 0.43 -9.60
CA ASN A 316 -18.03 -0.74 -9.13
C ASN A 316 -18.96 -0.40 -7.95
N ALA A 317 -18.55 0.48 -7.04
CA ALA A 317 -19.42 1.02 -6.00
C ALA A 317 -20.62 1.79 -6.62
N ALA A 318 -20.38 2.56 -7.68
CA ALA A 318 -21.46 3.23 -8.40
C ALA A 318 -22.44 2.24 -9.05
N ALA A 319 -21.94 1.19 -9.66
CA ALA A 319 -22.77 0.13 -10.22
C ALA A 319 -23.60 -0.59 -9.13
N TYR A 320 -22.97 -0.89 -7.97
CA TYR A 320 -23.65 -1.44 -6.81
C TYR A 320 -24.81 -0.56 -6.33
N ILE A 321 -24.58 0.73 -6.14
CA ILE A 321 -25.59 1.69 -5.67
C ILE A 321 -26.78 1.76 -6.65
N LYS A 322 -26.50 1.77 -7.94
CA LYS A 322 -27.54 1.83 -8.99
C LYS A 322 -28.36 0.54 -9.10
N ALA A 323 -27.73 -0.59 -8.88
CA ALA A 323 -28.43 -1.90 -8.93
C ALA A 323 -29.41 -2.08 -7.76
N GLY A 324 -29.19 -1.39 -6.61
CA GLY A 324 -30.02 -1.53 -5.41
C GLY A 324 -29.85 -2.91 -4.74
N GLU A 325 -30.73 -3.22 -3.75
CA GLU A 325 -30.61 -4.40 -2.87
C GLU A 325 -30.83 -5.78 -3.57
N LYS A 326 -31.20 -5.82 -4.85
CA LYS A 326 -31.44 -7.07 -5.57
C LYS A 326 -30.14 -7.57 -6.22
N LYS A 327 -29.28 -8.23 -5.46
CA LYS A 327 -28.18 -9.03 -6.02
C LYS A 327 -28.56 -10.51 -6.03
N VAL A 328 -28.56 -11.09 -7.21
CA VAL A 328 -28.40 -12.54 -7.37
C VAL A 328 -26.96 -12.83 -6.93
N GLN A 329 -26.78 -13.75 -6.00
CA GLN A 329 -25.45 -14.16 -5.57
C GLN A 329 -24.78 -14.91 -6.74
N ALA A 330 -23.90 -14.21 -7.45
CA ALA A 330 -23.14 -14.81 -8.55
C ALA A 330 -22.13 -15.82 -7.99
N GLU A 331 -21.94 -16.92 -8.70
CA GLU A 331 -20.92 -17.90 -8.36
C GLU A 331 -19.53 -17.26 -8.37
N MET A 332 -18.76 -17.49 -7.31
CA MET A 332 -17.40 -16.97 -7.16
C MET A 332 -16.37 -18.08 -7.38
N LEU A 333 -15.46 -17.87 -8.32
CA LEU A 333 -14.30 -18.73 -8.54
C LEU A 333 -13.10 -18.18 -7.76
N PRO A 334 -12.39 -19.02 -6.97
CA PRO A 334 -11.19 -18.60 -6.27
C PRO A 334 -10.03 -18.39 -7.26
N ILE A 335 -9.25 -17.32 -7.02
CA ILE A 335 -7.98 -17.06 -7.66
C ILE A 335 -6.89 -17.38 -6.63
N SER A 336 -6.23 -18.52 -6.80
CA SER A 336 -5.32 -19.09 -5.81
C SER A 336 -3.86 -18.86 -6.18
N PRO A 337 -3.06 -18.32 -5.25
CA PRO A 337 -1.61 -18.30 -5.40
C PRO A 337 -1.04 -19.71 -5.15
N GLU A 338 -0.13 -20.16 -6.00
CA GLU A 338 0.63 -21.39 -5.81
C GLU A 338 2.12 -21.12 -5.95
N VAL A 339 2.92 -22.12 -6.11
CA VAL A 339 4.40 -22.12 -6.13
C VAL A 339 5.00 -20.78 -6.56
N GLY A 340 5.71 -20.11 -5.63
CA GLY A 340 6.40 -18.86 -5.90
C GLY A 340 5.53 -17.59 -5.83
N VAL A 341 4.22 -17.70 -5.77
CA VAL A 341 3.27 -16.58 -5.61
C VAL A 341 2.80 -16.48 -4.16
N ARG A 342 2.87 -15.30 -3.55
CA ARG A 342 2.52 -15.12 -2.13
C ARG A 342 1.04 -14.90 -1.89
N TYR A 343 0.37 -14.15 -2.76
CA TYR A 343 -1.04 -13.79 -2.67
C TYR A 343 -1.53 -13.29 -4.03
N THR A 344 -2.83 -13.21 -4.20
CA THR A 344 -3.49 -12.61 -5.37
C THR A 344 -4.52 -11.57 -4.94
N VAL A 345 -4.64 -10.47 -5.67
CA VAL A 345 -5.70 -9.47 -5.51
C VAL A 345 -6.26 -9.16 -6.89
N PRO A 346 -7.57 -9.40 -7.10
CA PRO A 346 -8.56 -9.96 -6.17
C PRO A 346 -8.30 -11.45 -5.86
N SER A 347 -8.97 -11.95 -4.80
CA SER A 347 -8.92 -13.38 -4.41
C SER A 347 -10.02 -14.22 -5.05
N PHE A 348 -11.05 -13.58 -5.61
CA PHE A 348 -12.18 -14.23 -6.26
C PHE A 348 -12.60 -13.47 -7.52
N VAL A 349 -13.18 -14.19 -8.46
CA VAL A 349 -13.82 -13.62 -9.66
C VAL A 349 -15.23 -14.18 -9.83
N ARG A 350 -16.15 -13.36 -10.30
CA ARG A 350 -17.52 -13.72 -10.67
C ARG A 350 -17.61 -13.76 -12.20
N PRO A 351 -17.53 -14.92 -12.85
CA PRO A 351 -17.42 -15.03 -14.32
C PRO A 351 -18.54 -14.29 -15.06
N SER A 352 -19.77 -14.31 -14.53
CA SER A 352 -20.92 -13.64 -15.15
C SER A 352 -20.85 -12.11 -15.06
N GLU A 353 -20.22 -11.55 -14.01
CA GLU A 353 -20.22 -10.13 -13.72
C GLU A 353 -18.90 -9.41 -14.06
N MET A 354 -17.79 -10.16 -14.18
CA MET A 354 -16.48 -9.57 -14.44
C MET A 354 -16.45 -8.76 -15.75
N GLU A 355 -15.65 -7.71 -15.78
CA GLU A 355 -15.35 -6.98 -17.00
C GLU A 355 -14.56 -7.84 -18.01
N GLU A 356 -14.43 -7.39 -19.26
CA GLU A 356 -13.71 -8.13 -20.30
C GLU A 356 -12.28 -8.52 -19.88
N ASN A 357 -11.63 -7.68 -19.09
CA ASN A 357 -10.28 -7.90 -18.60
C ASN A 357 -10.22 -7.60 -17.10
N LEU A 358 -9.80 -8.57 -16.30
CA LEU A 358 -9.52 -8.42 -14.89
C LEU A 358 -8.00 -8.45 -14.68
N THR A 359 -7.46 -7.39 -14.08
CA THR A 359 -6.05 -7.36 -13.67
C THR A 359 -5.92 -8.03 -12.31
N VAL A 360 -5.23 -9.16 -12.26
CA VAL A 360 -4.87 -9.83 -11.01
C VAL A 360 -3.44 -9.45 -10.65
N ARG A 361 -3.26 -8.81 -9.51
CA ARG A 361 -1.96 -8.38 -8.97
C ARG A 361 -1.47 -9.33 -7.90
N PHE A 362 -0.15 -9.50 -7.82
CA PHE A 362 0.48 -10.39 -6.83
C PHE A 362 1.95 -10.03 -6.60
N ARG A 363 2.53 -10.59 -5.55
CA ARG A 363 3.99 -10.55 -5.32
C ARG A 363 4.55 -11.95 -5.27
N VAL A 364 5.79 -12.08 -5.71
CA VAL A 364 6.53 -13.35 -5.61
C VAL A 364 7.15 -13.54 -4.22
N GLY A 365 7.46 -14.78 -3.88
CA GLY A 365 8.02 -15.15 -2.57
C GLY A 365 9.53 -15.04 -2.46
N ASP A 366 10.23 -15.02 -3.60
CA ASP A 366 11.69 -15.00 -3.71
C ASP A 366 12.11 -14.26 -4.99
N VAL A 367 13.42 -14.09 -5.21
CA VAL A 367 13.97 -13.54 -6.45
C VAL A 367 14.05 -14.64 -7.51
N TYR A 368 13.28 -14.47 -8.58
CA TYR A 368 13.25 -15.40 -9.71
C TYR A 368 13.93 -14.80 -10.94
N LYS A 369 14.84 -15.55 -11.57
CA LYS A 369 15.53 -15.17 -12.81
C LYS A 369 15.18 -16.14 -13.92
N ASN A 370 14.82 -15.60 -15.10
CA ASN A 370 14.47 -16.37 -16.30
C ASN A 370 13.38 -17.42 -16.05
N LYS A 371 12.34 -17.05 -15.29
CA LYS A 371 11.18 -17.87 -15.01
C LYS A 371 9.95 -17.32 -15.74
N ALA A 372 8.84 -18.03 -15.64
CA ALA A 372 7.59 -17.62 -16.22
C ALA A 372 6.46 -17.56 -15.18
N ILE A 373 5.57 -16.57 -15.34
CA ILE A 373 4.28 -16.53 -14.67
C ILE A 373 3.33 -17.41 -15.49
N ALA A 374 2.72 -18.40 -14.86
CA ALA A 374 1.77 -19.31 -15.49
C ALA A 374 0.37 -19.16 -14.87
N LEU A 375 -0.63 -19.07 -15.72
CA LEU A 375 -2.06 -18.99 -15.38
C LEU A 375 -2.74 -20.30 -15.77
N TYR A 376 -3.45 -20.90 -14.84
CA TYR A 376 -4.17 -22.16 -15.04
C TYR A 376 -5.66 -21.97 -14.72
N PHE A 377 -6.50 -22.73 -15.46
CA PHE A 377 -7.88 -23.02 -15.11
C PHE A 377 -7.92 -24.50 -14.73
N ASP A 378 -8.16 -24.79 -13.45
CA ASP A 378 -7.92 -26.09 -12.83
C ASP A 378 -6.50 -26.60 -13.21
N ASP A 379 -6.38 -27.69 -13.97
CA ASP A 379 -5.10 -28.24 -14.44
C ASP A 379 -4.69 -27.78 -15.85
N GLN A 380 -5.55 -26.97 -16.52
CA GLN A 380 -5.29 -26.51 -17.89
C GLN A 380 -4.46 -25.25 -17.92
N LEU A 381 -3.28 -25.29 -18.54
CA LEU A 381 -2.47 -24.09 -18.79
C LEU A 381 -3.17 -23.16 -19.81
N ILE A 382 -3.48 -21.94 -19.39
CA ILE A 382 -4.17 -20.93 -20.21
C ILE A 382 -3.20 -19.91 -20.77
N ALA A 383 -2.24 -19.46 -19.97
CA ALA A 383 -1.27 -18.47 -20.39
C ALA A 383 0.06 -18.65 -19.65
N LYS A 384 1.16 -18.35 -20.36
CA LYS A 384 2.51 -18.35 -19.79
C LYS A 384 3.28 -17.12 -20.27
N LYS A 385 3.80 -16.32 -19.33
CA LYS A 385 4.53 -15.08 -19.60
C LYS A 385 5.93 -15.14 -19.00
N LYS A 386 6.96 -15.13 -19.86
CA LYS A 386 8.34 -15.09 -19.44
C LYS A 386 8.72 -13.76 -18.79
N ARG A 387 9.53 -13.84 -17.74
CA ARG A 387 10.08 -12.68 -17.01
C ARG A 387 11.59 -12.90 -16.82
N GLN A 388 12.38 -11.86 -17.12
CA GLN A 388 13.84 -11.93 -16.89
C GLN A 388 14.15 -11.93 -15.39
N VAL A 389 13.50 -11.06 -14.63
CA VAL A 389 13.64 -10.94 -13.18
C VAL A 389 12.28 -10.65 -12.57
N MET A 390 11.98 -11.27 -11.46
CA MET A 390 10.87 -10.94 -10.54
C MET A 390 11.44 -10.91 -9.14
N ALA A 391 11.08 -9.91 -8.34
CA ALA A 391 11.56 -9.75 -6.97
C ALA A 391 10.38 -9.49 -6.00
N PRO A 392 10.49 -9.89 -4.73
CA PRO A 392 9.42 -9.70 -3.74
C PRO A 392 9.02 -8.23 -3.52
N GLY A 393 9.95 -7.30 -3.76
CA GLY A 393 9.74 -5.86 -3.67
C GLY A 393 8.91 -5.28 -4.82
N GLU A 394 8.76 -5.98 -5.93
CA GLU A 394 8.05 -5.50 -7.13
C GLU A 394 6.73 -6.23 -7.33
N MET A 395 5.68 -5.48 -7.70
CA MET A 395 4.36 -6.03 -7.97
C MET A 395 4.30 -6.61 -9.38
N GLU A 396 3.87 -7.86 -9.50
CA GLU A 396 3.57 -8.51 -10.76
C GLU A 396 2.07 -8.52 -11.04
N GLN A 397 1.71 -8.68 -12.32
CA GLN A 397 0.32 -8.76 -12.75
C GLN A 397 0.07 -9.69 -13.92
N VAL A 398 -1.12 -10.29 -13.91
CA VAL A 398 -1.68 -11.10 -15.00
C VAL A 398 -3.04 -10.55 -15.39
N ILE A 399 -3.35 -10.53 -16.68
CA ILE A 399 -4.67 -10.17 -17.19
C ILE A 399 -5.49 -11.45 -17.41
N LEU A 400 -6.55 -11.61 -16.63
CA LEU A 400 -7.56 -12.62 -16.84
C LEU A 400 -8.60 -12.07 -17.82
N LYS A 401 -8.80 -12.75 -18.95
CA LYS A 401 -9.77 -12.34 -19.98
C LYS A 401 -11.08 -13.10 -19.82
N LYS A 402 -12.21 -12.40 -19.74
CA LYS A 402 -13.55 -12.98 -19.64
C LYS A 402 -13.82 -14.01 -20.74
N LYS A 403 -13.54 -13.66 -21.99
CA LYS A 403 -13.67 -14.57 -23.13
C LYS A 403 -12.93 -15.90 -22.93
N LYS A 404 -11.75 -15.87 -22.32
CA LYS A 404 -11.02 -17.10 -22.02
C LYS A 404 -11.70 -17.94 -20.95
N LEU A 405 -12.28 -17.33 -19.94
CA LEU A 405 -13.01 -18.03 -18.90
C LEU A 405 -14.32 -18.64 -19.45
N GLU A 406 -15.00 -17.95 -20.37
CA GLU A 406 -16.19 -18.45 -21.07
C GLU A 406 -15.91 -19.68 -21.97
N GLU A 407 -14.67 -19.84 -22.48
CA GLU A 407 -14.24 -21.05 -23.22
C GLU A 407 -14.13 -22.30 -22.31
N TYR A 408 -14.05 -22.09 -20.96
CA TYR A 408 -13.89 -23.13 -19.94
C TYR A 408 -14.95 -22.99 -18.83
N PRO A 409 -16.24 -23.19 -19.13
CA PRO A 409 -17.34 -22.89 -18.19
C PRO A 409 -17.34 -23.78 -16.94
N GLU A 410 -16.69 -24.95 -16.99
CA GLU A 410 -16.61 -25.90 -15.86
C GLU A 410 -15.46 -25.60 -14.89
N THR A 411 -14.70 -24.51 -15.12
CA THR A 411 -13.57 -24.12 -14.27
C THR A 411 -14.03 -23.89 -12.83
N LYS A 412 -13.36 -24.53 -11.88
CA LYS A 412 -13.64 -24.41 -10.45
C LYS A 412 -12.61 -23.56 -9.69
N LYS A 413 -11.41 -23.43 -10.26
CA LYS A 413 -10.30 -22.74 -9.64
C LYS A 413 -9.41 -22.10 -10.70
N ILE A 414 -8.96 -20.88 -10.42
CA ILE A 414 -7.94 -20.19 -11.20
C ILE A 414 -6.64 -20.20 -10.38
N THR A 415 -5.52 -20.58 -10.99
CA THR A 415 -4.24 -20.67 -10.28
C THR A 415 -3.18 -19.83 -10.97
N ILE A 416 -2.39 -19.09 -10.18
CA ILE A 416 -1.21 -18.36 -10.66
C ILE A 416 0.01 -18.92 -9.94
N ARG A 417 1.05 -19.32 -10.71
CA ARG A 417 2.28 -19.87 -10.16
C ARG A 417 3.50 -19.50 -10.99
N ILE A 418 4.68 -19.65 -10.40
CA ILE A 418 5.98 -19.42 -11.07
C ILE A 418 6.55 -20.76 -11.52
N GLU A 419 6.96 -20.82 -12.78
CA GLU A 419 7.50 -22.03 -13.42
C GLU A 419 8.79 -21.77 -14.19
N GLU A 420 9.39 -22.84 -14.71
CA GLU A 420 10.44 -22.74 -15.72
C GLU A 420 9.92 -22.03 -16.98
N ALA A 421 10.78 -21.23 -17.64
CA ALA A 421 10.41 -20.35 -18.76
C ALA A 421 10.18 -21.12 -20.09
#